data_dc899bf1c0983aa47ddb4ad88f64f78d
#
_entry.id   dc899bf1c0983aa47ddb4ad88f64f78d
#
_cell.length_a   1.000
_cell.length_b   1.000
_cell.length_c   1.000
_cell.angle_alpha   90.00
_cell.angle_beta   90.00
_cell.angle_gamma   90.00
#
_symmetry.space_group_name_H-M   'P 1'
#
loop_
_entity.id
_entity.type
_entity.pdbx_description
1 polymer ?
#
loop_
_entity_poly.entity_id
_entity_poly.type
_entity_poly.pdbx_seq_one_letter_code
_entity_poly.pdbx_strand_id
1 'polypeptide(L)'
;MPITFKQLKTIEDLNPCEGLQEAVWKFNRSDIIPPRFMLVLCKHGGFAMGAFDGDTMIGFVFGVPAIHYGQTSQHSHMLAVLPEYRNHNIGYKLKIAQREEALNRNIDLITWAFDPLQSKNAHLNINKLGVIACSYDINLYGETSSSKLHSGLGTDRLLAEWWLVSDKVKTIIDGHT
;
A
#
# COMPACT_ATOMS: atom_id res chain seq x y z
N MET A 1 -15.70 12.04 -13.93
CA MET A 1 -16.54 11.94 -12.70
C MET A 1 -15.64 12.11 -11.47
N PRO A 2 -16.16 12.45 -10.29
CA PRO A 2 -15.32 12.49 -9.09
C PRO A 2 -14.80 11.07 -8.77
N ILE A 3 -13.54 10.96 -8.37
CA ILE A 3 -12.95 9.70 -7.92
C ILE A 3 -13.58 9.31 -6.59
N THR A 4 -14.08 8.08 -6.51
CA THR A 4 -14.69 7.52 -5.30
C THR A 4 -13.77 6.46 -4.66
N PHE A 5 -13.93 6.25 -3.35
CA PHE A 5 -13.17 5.28 -2.58
C PHE A 5 -14.12 4.32 -1.91
N LYS A 6 -13.88 3.00 -2.07
CA LYS A 6 -14.77 1.95 -1.56
C LYS A 6 -13.94 0.84 -0.92
N GLN A 7 -14.34 0.40 0.28
CA GLN A 7 -13.77 -0.79 0.90
C GLN A 7 -14.15 -2.03 0.10
N LEU A 8 -13.18 -2.89 -0.19
CA LEU A 8 -13.36 -4.12 -0.96
C LEU A 8 -13.63 -5.27 0.02
N LYS A 9 -14.85 -5.85 -0.04
CA LYS A 9 -15.31 -6.84 0.95
C LYS A 9 -15.72 -8.18 0.34
N THR A 10 -16.01 -8.22 -0.95
CA THR A 10 -16.44 -9.42 -1.65
C THR A 10 -15.42 -9.85 -2.69
N ILE A 11 -15.59 -11.05 -3.24
CA ILE A 11 -14.69 -11.54 -4.29
C ILE A 11 -14.83 -10.70 -5.56
N GLU A 12 -16.05 -10.23 -5.85
CA GLU A 12 -16.35 -9.37 -6.99
C GLU A 12 -15.63 -8.02 -6.86
N ASP A 13 -15.60 -7.44 -5.65
CA ASP A 13 -14.86 -6.22 -5.37
C ASP A 13 -13.34 -6.40 -5.57
N LEU A 14 -12.80 -7.58 -5.25
CA LEU A 14 -11.36 -7.85 -5.27
C LEU A 14 -10.84 -8.34 -6.62
N ASN A 15 -11.68 -8.92 -7.47
CA ASN A 15 -11.27 -9.44 -8.79
C ASN A 15 -10.50 -8.41 -9.63
N PRO A 16 -10.88 -7.11 -9.70
CA PRO A 16 -10.13 -6.12 -10.47
C PRO A 16 -8.69 -5.88 -9.98
N CYS A 17 -8.36 -6.24 -8.73
CA CYS A 17 -7.01 -6.08 -8.19
C CYS A 17 -5.97 -6.93 -8.95
N GLU A 18 -6.37 -8.07 -9.55
CA GLU A 18 -5.48 -8.90 -10.34
C GLU A 18 -4.95 -8.13 -11.55
N GLY A 19 -5.84 -7.57 -12.36
CA GLY A 19 -5.47 -6.78 -13.53
C GLY A 19 -4.66 -5.52 -13.18
N LEU A 20 -4.94 -4.89 -12.03
CA LEU A 20 -4.14 -3.75 -11.54
C LEU A 20 -2.72 -4.16 -11.15
N GLN A 21 -2.52 -5.32 -10.55
CA GLN A 21 -1.18 -5.85 -10.26
C GLN A 21 -0.38 -6.07 -11.56
N GLU A 22 -1.00 -6.67 -12.59
CA GLU A 22 -0.38 -6.84 -13.90
C GLU A 22 -0.05 -5.49 -14.56
N ALA A 23 -1.00 -4.56 -14.56
CA ALA A 23 -0.82 -3.25 -15.21
C ALA A 23 0.28 -2.41 -14.56
N VAL A 24 0.37 -2.40 -13.21
CA VAL A 24 1.26 -1.53 -12.45
C VAL A 24 2.67 -2.10 -12.34
N TRP A 25 2.81 -3.38 -11.98
CA TRP A 25 4.11 -3.99 -11.69
C TRP A 25 4.64 -4.89 -12.81
N LYS A 26 3.79 -5.27 -13.76
CA LYS A 26 4.16 -6.24 -14.83
C LYS A 26 4.67 -7.56 -14.25
N PHE A 27 4.08 -7.99 -13.14
CA PHE A 27 4.43 -9.24 -12.48
C PHE A 27 4.18 -10.45 -13.39
N ASN A 28 4.97 -11.51 -13.19
CA ASN A 28 4.62 -12.84 -13.67
C ASN A 28 3.40 -13.34 -12.88
N ARG A 29 2.63 -14.26 -13.48
CA ARG A 29 1.44 -14.84 -12.82
C ARG A 29 1.71 -15.45 -11.44
N SER A 30 2.91 -15.98 -11.22
CA SER A 30 3.34 -16.57 -9.95
C SER A 30 3.44 -15.55 -8.81
N ASP A 31 3.60 -14.26 -9.12
CA ASP A 31 3.85 -13.19 -8.14
C ASP A 31 2.60 -12.35 -7.88
N ILE A 32 1.53 -12.61 -8.63
CA ILE A 32 0.23 -11.97 -8.43
C ILE A 32 -0.46 -12.60 -7.22
N ILE A 33 -0.89 -11.77 -6.30
CA ILE A 33 -1.72 -12.20 -5.17
C ILE A 33 -3.15 -12.45 -5.66
N PRO A 34 -3.64 -13.71 -5.58
CA PRO A 34 -4.98 -14.04 -6.05
C PRO A 34 -6.07 -13.33 -5.22
N PRO A 35 -7.15 -12.83 -5.86
CA PRO A 35 -8.27 -12.18 -5.15
C PRO A 35 -8.89 -13.04 -4.04
N ARG A 36 -8.93 -14.38 -4.22
CA ARG A 36 -9.42 -15.30 -3.19
C ARG A 36 -8.55 -15.28 -1.94
N PHE A 37 -7.22 -15.17 -2.09
CA PHE A 37 -6.32 -15.06 -0.94
C PHE A 37 -6.45 -13.70 -0.26
N MET A 38 -6.58 -12.61 -1.03
CA MET A 38 -6.88 -11.29 -0.49
C MET A 38 -8.16 -11.28 0.34
N LEU A 39 -9.24 -11.95 -0.15
CA LEU A 39 -10.50 -12.09 0.58
C LEU A 39 -10.33 -12.79 1.93
N VAL A 40 -9.59 -13.90 1.96
CA VAL A 40 -9.30 -14.63 3.21
C VAL A 40 -8.58 -13.71 4.20
N LEU A 41 -7.55 -13.00 3.76
CA LEU A 41 -6.80 -12.08 4.62
C LEU A 41 -7.68 -10.92 5.13
N CYS A 42 -8.56 -10.35 4.28
CA CYS A 42 -9.50 -9.31 4.71
C CYS A 42 -10.48 -9.81 5.78
N LYS A 43 -10.91 -11.08 5.71
CA LYS A 43 -11.77 -11.69 6.74
C LYS A 43 -11.03 -11.98 8.06
N HIS A 44 -9.71 -12.01 8.04
CA HIS A 44 -8.86 -12.29 9.20
C HIS A 44 -8.04 -11.06 9.66
N GLY A 45 -8.61 -9.87 9.55
CA GLY A 45 -8.02 -8.63 10.05
C GLY A 45 -7.26 -7.82 9.01
N GLY A 46 -7.18 -8.28 7.76
CA GLY A 46 -6.66 -7.49 6.65
C GLY A 46 -7.60 -6.38 6.21
N PHE A 47 -7.15 -5.58 5.26
CA PHE A 47 -7.87 -4.43 4.73
C PHE A 47 -7.61 -4.26 3.24
N ALA A 48 -8.65 -3.95 2.49
CA ALA A 48 -8.53 -3.57 1.09
C ALA A 48 -9.47 -2.40 0.77
N MET A 49 -8.97 -1.41 0.05
CA MET A 49 -9.75 -0.27 -0.45
C MET A 49 -9.39 0.01 -1.89
N GLY A 50 -10.41 0.20 -2.75
CA GLY A 50 -10.29 0.59 -4.14
C GLY A 50 -10.57 2.08 -4.35
N ALA A 51 -9.89 2.68 -5.32
CA ALA A 51 -10.22 3.97 -5.90
C ALA A 51 -10.84 3.74 -7.29
N PHE A 52 -11.93 4.46 -7.59
CA PHE A 52 -12.73 4.25 -8.78
C PHE A 52 -12.97 5.55 -9.54
N ASP A 53 -12.87 5.48 -10.87
CA ASP A 53 -13.39 6.47 -11.81
C ASP A 53 -14.65 5.87 -12.48
N GLY A 54 -15.84 6.31 -12.07
CA GLY A 54 -17.08 5.62 -12.36
C GLY A 54 -17.05 4.19 -11.80
N ASP A 55 -17.25 3.20 -12.66
CA ASP A 55 -17.22 1.77 -12.31
C ASP A 55 -15.84 1.13 -12.47
N THR A 56 -14.85 1.88 -12.97
CA THR A 56 -13.52 1.36 -13.24
C THR A 56 -12.61 1.54 -12.03
N MET A 57 -12.06 0.44 -11.49
CA MET A 57 -11.04 0.51 -10.46
C MET A 57 -9.72 1.00 -11.06
N ILE A 58 -9.20 2.10 -10.53
CA ILE A 58 -8.00 2.80 -11.01
C ILE A 58 -6.82 2.70 -10.04
N GLY A 59 -7.07 2.18 -8.84
CA GLY A 59 -6.05 1.96 -7.84
C GLY A 59 -6.61 1.22 -6.63
N PHE A 60 -5.73 0.63 -5.85
CA PHE A 60 -6.11 0.00 -4.58
C PHE A 60 -4.96 0.04 -3.57
N VAL A 61 -5.31 -0.10 -2.29
CA VAL A 61 -4.39 -0.41 -1.20
C VAL A 61 -4.84 -1.72 -0.55
N PHE A 62 -3.87 -2.56 -0.21
CA PHE A 62 -4.11 -3.83 0.48
C PHE A 62 -3.13 -3.99 1.63
N GLY A 63 -3.67 -4.27 2.82
CA GLY A 63 -2.92 -4.51 4.04
C GLY A 63 -3.29 -5.84 4.68
N VAL A 64 -2.30 -6.46 5.32
CA VAL A 64 -2.44 -7.71 6.05
C VAL A 64 -2.23 -7.48 7.55
N PRO A 65 -2.85 -8.28 8.44
CA PRO A 65 -2.56 -8.20 9.86
C PRO A 65 -1.11 -8.59 10.11
N ALA A 66 -0.48 -7.91 11.04
CA ALA A 66 0.91 -8.14 11.39
C ALA A 66 1.13 -7.96 12.90
N ILE A 67 2.27 -8.44 13.38
CA ILE A 67 2.79 -8.16 14.71
C ILE A 67 4.16 -7.51 14.52
N HIS A 68 4.36 -6.35 15.12
CA HIS A 68 5.61 -5.61 15.06
C HIS A 68 5.96 -5.11 16.46
N TYR A 69 7.18 -5.32 16.91
CA TYR A 69 7.60 -5.06 18.31
C TYR A 69 6.66 -5.66 19.37
N GLY A 70 6.10 -6.86 19.10
CA GLY A 70 5.19 -7.55 20.02
C GLY A 70 3.77 -6.96 20.09
N GLN A 71 3.44 -5.95 19.31
CA GLN A 71 2.11 -5.33 19.26
C GLN A 71 1.40 -5.59 17.94
N THR A 72 0.08 -5.58 17.97
CA THR A 72 -0.76 -5.66 16.77
C THR A 72 -0.49 -4.47 15.88
N SER A 73 -0.25 -4.74 14.60
CA SER A 73 0.02 -3.75 13.57
C SER A 73 -0.60 -4.18 12.25
N GLN A 74 -0.49 -3.35 11.23
CA GLN A 74 -0.88 -3.72 9.87
C GLN A 74 0.35 -3.60 8.96
N HIS A 75 0.59 -4.61 8.12
CA HIS A 75 1.55 -4.48 7.03
C HIS A 75 0.83 -4.09 5.73
N SER A 76 1.10 -2.90 5.23
CA SER A 76 0.55 -2.40 3.95
C SER A 76 1.30 -3.07 2.80
N HIS A 77 0.74 -4.17 2.31
CA HIS A 77 1.43 -5.05 1.36
C HIS A 77 1.47 -4.47 -0.05
N MET A 78 0.39 -3.83 -0.51
CA MET A 78 0.29 -3.26 -1.85
C MET A 78 -0.34 -1.88 -1.83
N LEU A 79 0.18 -0.98 -2.67
CA LEU A 79 -0.44 0.28 -3.07
C LEU A 79 -0.23 0.44 -4.58
N ALA A 80 -1.30 0.35 -5.34
CA ALA A 80 -1.29 0.45 -6.79
C ALA A 80 -2.14 1.63 -7.26
N VAL A 81 -1.66 2.36 -8.25
CA VAL A 81 -2.44 3.37 -9.00
C VAL A 81 -2.00 3.26 -10.45
N LEU A 82 -2.98 3.14 -11.36
CA LEU A 82 -2.72 3.08 -12.80
C LEU A 82 -1.87 4.28 -13.25
N PRO A 83 -0.92 4.08 -14.18
CA PRO A 83 0.02 5.11 -14.59
C PRO A 83 -0.64 6.43 -15.00
N GLU A 84 -1.74 6.36 -15.74
CA GLU A 84 -2.52 7.50 -16.24
C GLU A 84 -3.23 8.30 -15.14
N TYR A 85 -3.45 7.69 -13.97
CA TYR A 85 -4.07 8.33 -12.81
C TYR A 85 -3.07 8.76 -11.73
N ARG A 86 -1.77 8.61 -11.98
CA ARG A 86 -0.73 9.08 -11.05
C ARG A 86 -0.70 10.61 -10.99
N ASN A 87 -0.13 11.13 -9.90
CA ASN A 87 -0.03 12.58 -9.61
C ASN A 87 -1.37 13.30 -9.30
N HIS A 88 -2.47 12.55 -9.10
CA HIS A 88 -3.78 13.07 -8.67
C HIS A 88 -4.06 12.79 -7.19
N ASN A 89 -3.03 12.59 -6.37
CA ASN A 89 -3.10 12.29 -4.93
C ASN A 89 -3.90 11.02 -4.57
N ILE A 90 -4.20 10.13 -5.54
CA ILE A 90 -4.98 8.91 -5.30
C ILE A 90 -4.26 7.99 -4.31
N GLY A 91 -2.96 7.77 -4.48
CA GLY A 91 -2.17 6.95 -3.57
C GLY A 91 -2.16 7.51 -2.14
N TYR A 92 -2.05 8.85 -1.99
CA TYR A 92 -2.17 9.51 -0.69
C TYR A 92 -3.54 9.25 -0.05
N LYS A 93 -4.63 9.48 -0.78
CA LYS A 93 -5.99 9.27 -0.28
C LYS A 93 -6.27 7.82 0.12
N LEU A 94 -5.76 6.85 -0.66
CA LEU A 94 -5.83 5.43 -0.30
C LEU A 94 -5.10 5.13 1.02
N LYS A 95 -3.92 5.74 1.23
CA LYS A 95 -3.18 5.60 2.50
C LYS A 95 -3.91 6.26 3.67
N ILE A 96 -4.53 7.43 3.47
CA ILE A 96 -5.34 8.07 4.52
C ILE A 96 -6.53 7.19 4.89
N ALA A 97 -7.24 6.63 3.93
CA ALA A 97 -8.34 5.70 4.20
C ALA A 97 -7.86 4.44 4.95
N GLN A 98 -6.67 3.93 4.61
CA GLN A 98 -6.03 2.83 5.35
C GLN A 98 -5.71 3.23 6.79
N ARG A 99 -5.21 4.45 7.02
CA ARG A 99 -4.94 4.99 8.36
C ARG A 99 -6.21 5.05 9.21
N GLU A 100 -7.29 5.62 8.67
CA GLU A 100 -8.57 5.74 9.36
C GLU A 100 -9.10 4.37 9.78
N GLU A 101 -9.05 3.40 8.89
CA GLU A 101 -9.50 2.04 9.19
C GLU A 101 -8.62 1.36 10.26
N ALA A 102 -7.30 1.55 10.21
CA ALA A 102 -6.39 1.02 11.22
C ALA A 102 -6.68 1.62 12.60
N LEU A 103 -6.86 2.94 12.69
CA LEU A 103 -7.21 3.64 13.94
C LEU A 103 -8.56 3.19 14.49
N ASN A 104 -9.56 2.95 13.64
CA ASN A 104 -10.87 2.41 14.05
C ASN A 104 -10.77 1.01 14.67
N ARG A 105 -9.68 0.29 14.39
CA ARG A 105 -9.37 -1.04 14.98
C ARG A 105 -8.36 -0.96 16.13
N ASN A 106 -8.04 0.22 16.63
CA ASN A 106 -7.01 0.45 17.65
C ASN A 106 -5.62 -0.04 17.21
N ILE A 107 -5.31 0.08 15.93
CA ILE A 107 -3.99 -0.18 15.35
C ILE A 107 -3.35 1.19 15.10
N ASP A 108 -2.23 1.47 15.75
CA ASP A 108 -1.51 2.74 15.67
C ASP A 108 -0.22 2.66 14.84
N LEU A 109 0.12 1.48 14.33
CA LEU A 109 1.30 1.27 13.50
C LEU A 109 0.96 0.54 12.21
N ILE A 110 1.30 1.16 11.08
CA ILE A 110 1.32 0.51 9.76
C ILE A 110 2.75 0.47 9.25
N THR A 111 3.19 -0.70 8.77
CA THR A 111 4.51 -0.89 8.17
C THR A 111 4.41 -1.24 6.69
N TRP A 112 5.46 -1.02 5.92
CA TRP A 112 5.64 -1.55 4.57
C TRP A 112 7.07 -1.47 4.11
N ALA A 113 7.42 -2.24 3.10
CA ALA A 113 8.70 -2.16 2.44
C ALA A 113 8.60 -1.30 1.16
N PHE A 114 9.57 -0.42 0.91
CA PHE A 114 9.61 0.38 -0.31
C PHE A 114 11.02 0.45 -0.90
N ASP A 115 11.09 0.59 -2.23
CA ASP A 115 12.32 0.74 -2.96
C ASP A 115 12.96 2.11 -2.68
N PRO A 116 14.18 2.18 -2.13
CA PRO A 116 14.86 3.44 -1.82
C PRO A 116 15.16 4.29 -3.07
N LEU A 117 15.23 3.68 -4.25
CA LEU A 117 15.52 4.38 -5.51
C LEU A 117 14.28 5.04 -6.14
N GLN A 118 13.08 4.76 -5.61
CA GLN A 118 11.83 5.35 -6.09
C GLN A 118 11.54 6.69 -5.40
N SER A 119 12.14 7.78 -5.90
CA SER A 119 12.07 9.11 -5.26
C SER A 119 10.64 9.63 -5.02
N LYS A 120 9.71 9.39 -5.96
CA LYS A 120 8.30 9.77 -5.78
C LYS A 120 7.63 9.02 -4.63
N ASN A 121 7.95 7.75 -4.47
CA ASN A 121 7.44 6.92 -3.37
C ASN A 121 8.07 7.35 -2.04
N ALA A 122 9.37 7.61 -2.02
CA ALA A 122 10.06 8.15 -0.85
C ALA A 122 9.46 9.51 -0.42
N HIS A 123 9.18 10.41 -1.37
CA HIS A 123 8.54 11.69 -1.09
C HIS A 123 7.13 11.53 -0.50
N LEU A 124 6.30 10.64 -1.05
CA LEU A 124 5.00 10.32 -0.48
C LEU A 124 5.13 9.82 0.96
N ASN A 125 6.01 8.86 1.19
CA ASN A 125 6.17 8.21 2.48
C ASN A 125 6.69 9.18 3.55
N ILE A 126 7.80 9.86 3.28
CA ILE A 126 8.51 10.65 4.28
C ILE A 126 7.86 12.03 4.44
N ASN A 127 7.59 12.73 3.33
CA ASN A 127 7.17 14.12 3.38
C ASN A 127 5.65 14.29 3.52
N LYS A 128 4.85 13.42 2.87
CA LYS A 128 3.40 13.56 2.90
C LYS A 128 2.70 12.71 3.97
N LEU A 129 3.27 11.59 4.35
CA LEU A 129 2.71 10.69 5.36
C LEU A 129 3.44 10.76 6.70
N GLY A 130 4.64 11.33 6.76
CA GLY A 130 5.41 11.45 7.99
C GLY A 130 6.06 10.15 8.45
N VAL A 131 6.24 9.20 7.55
CA VAL A 131 6.86 7.89 7.82
C VAL A 131 8.32 8.05 8.25
N ILE A 132 8.81 7.12 9.07
CA ILE A 132 10.23 6.90 9.33
C ILE A 132 10.69 5.61 8.66
N ALA A 133 11.94 5.58 8.21
CA ALA A 133 12.59 4.36 7.73
C ALA A 133 13.51 3.83 8.86
N CYS A 134 13.26 2.61 9.32
CA CYS A 134 13.91 2.06 10.51
C CYS A 134 14.93 0.96 10.18
N SER A 135 14.79 0.29 9.04
CA SER A 135 15.73 -0.75 8.60
C SER A 135 15.90 -0.78 7.09
N TYR A 136 16.99 -1.39 6.66
CA TYR A 136 17.35 -1.61 5.26
C TYR A 136 17.59 -3.10 5.04
N ASP A 137 16.82 -3.70 4.17
CA ASP A 137 16.92 -5.11 3.83
C ASP A 137 17.51 -5.27 2.43
N ILE A 138 18.69 -5.91 2.36
CA ILE A 138 19.37 -6.19 1.09
C ILE A 138 18.67 -7.37 0.43
N ASN A 139 18.24 -7.21 -0.82
CA ASN A 139 17.61 -8.24 -1.64
C ASN A 139 16.43 -8.95 -0.93
N LEU A 140 15.54 -8.19 -0.28
CA LEU A 140 14.40 -8.72 0.49
C LEU A 140 13.58 -9.76 -0.27
N TYR A 141 13.42 -9.60 -1.59
CA TYR A 141 12.68 -10.52 -2.47
C TYR A 141 13.58 -11.37 -3.37
N GLY A 142 14.87 -11.54 -2.99
CA GLY A 142 15.88 -12.21 -3.79
C GLY A 142 16.63 -11.25 -4.73
N GLU A 143 17.66 -11.76 -5.39
CA GLU A 143 18.53 -10.95 -6.27
C GLU A 143 17.83 -10.50 -7.56
N THR A 144 16.78 -11.21 -7.97
CA THR A 144 16.04 -10.92 -9.19
C THR A 144 14.56 -10.70 -8.89
N SER A 145 14.00 -9.60 -9.39
CA SER A 145 12.56 -9.35 -9.36
C SER A 145 11.93 -9.68 -10.70
N SER A 146 10.76 -10.32 -10.70
CA SER A 146 9.95 -10.48 -11.90
C SER A 146 9.37 -9.17 -12.41
N SER A 147 9.34 -8.14 -11.54
CA SER A 147 8.87 -6.82 -11.90
C SER A 147 9.82 -6.14 -12.88
N LYS A 148 9.31 -5.75 -14.05
CA LYS A 148 10.08 -4.99 -15.04
C LYS A 148 10.50 -3.60 -14.54
N LEU A 149 9.86 -3.08 -13.47
CA LEU A 149 10.24 -1.83 -12.83
C LEU A 149 11.61 -1.90 -12.13
N HIS A 150 12.07 -3.10 -11.79
CA HIS A 150 13.32 -3.34 -11.06
C HIS A 150 14.32 -4.17 -11.90
N SER A 151 14.12 -4.27 -13.21
CA SER A 151 14.98 -5.04 -14.10
C SER A 151 16.45 -4.57 -14.03
N GLY A 152 17.34 -5.48 -13.62
CA GLY A 152 18.79 -5.22 -13.49
C GLY A 152 19.21 -4.52 -12.19
N LEU A 153 18.27 -4.27 -11.26
CA LEU A 153 18.53 -3.76 -9.92
C LEU A 153 18.20 -4.84 -8.89
N GLY A 154 18.88 -4.83 -7.76
CA GLY A 154 18.54 -5.67 -6.61
C GLY A 154 17.14 -5.34 -6.04
N THR A 155 16.68 -6.16 -5.11
CA THR A 155 15.39 -5.95 -4.45
C THR A 155 15.54 -5.35 -3.05
N ASP A 156 16.51 -4.46 -2.90
CA ASP A 156 16.74 -3.74 -1.64
C ASP A 156 15.51 -2.94 -1.22
N ARG A 157 15.22 -2.95 0.07
CA ARG A 157 14.05 -2.25 0.61
C ARG A 157 14.39 -1.51 1.89
N LEU A 158 13.78 -0.33 2.05
CA LEU A 158 13.64 0.34 3.33
C LEU A 158 12.33 -0.12 3.98
N LEU A 159 12.38 -0.51 5.25
CA LEU A 159 11.18 -0.74 6.04
C LEU A 159 10.67 0.59 6.56
N ALA A 160 9.45 0.90 6.19
CA ALA A 160 8.70 2.07 6.63
C ALA A 160 7.90 1.76 7.89
N GLU A 161 7.95 2.66 8.86
CA GLU A 161 7.05 2.67 10.01
C GLU A 161 6.22 3.96 9.99
N TRP A 162 4.91 3.78 10.01
CA TRP A 162 3.94 4.87 10.06
C TRP A 162 3.21 4.83 11.40
N TRP A 163 3.73 5.58 12.35
CA TRP A 163 3.18 5.73 13.69
C TRP A 163 2.01 6.72 13.66
N LEU A 164 0.81 6.21 13.45
CA LEU A 164 -0.40 6.94 13.03
C LEU A 164 -0.83 8.04 14.01
N VAL A 165 -0.49 7.88 15.29
CA VAL A 165 -0.87 8.82 16.35
C VAL A 165 0.28 9.71 16.84
N SER A 166 1.48 9.58 16.25
CA SER A 166 2.62 10.43 16.60
C SER A 166 2.36 11.89 16.21
N ASP A 167 2.95 12.82 16.97
CA ASP A 167 2.78 14.27 16.73
C ASP A 167 3.30 14.66 15.34
N LYS A 168 4.40 14.06 14.88
CA LYS A 168 4.92 14.25 13.53
C LYS A 168 3.88 13.92 12.46
N VAL A 169 3.25 12.75 12.56
CA VAL A 169 2.26 12.29 11.57
C VAL A 169 1.01 13.15 11.62
N LYS A 170 0.49 13.48 12.81
CA LYS A 170 -0.66 14.38 12.99
C LYS A 170 -0.40 15.73 12.34
N THR A 171 0.72 16.39 12.70
CA THR A 171 1.08 17.71 12.16
C THR A 171 1.16 17.71 10.63
N ILE A 172 1.77 16.67 10.04
CA ILE A 172 1.90 16.59 8.58
C ILE A 172 0.55 16.38 7.91
N ILE A 173 -0.28 15.48 8.44
CA ILE A 173 -1.59 15.18 7.84
C ILE A 173 -2.54 16.37 7.98
N ASP A 174 -2.60 16.99 9.14
CA ASP A 174 -3.45 18.17 9.38
C ASP A 174 -3.03 19.38 8.52
N GLY A 175 -1.74 19.50 8.19
CA GLY A 175 -1.22 20.52 7.27
C GLY A 175 -1.47 20.25 5.79
N HIS A 176 -1.94 19.05 5.43
CA HIS A 176 -2.27 18.64 4.05
C HIS A 176 -3.78 18.50 3.79
N THR A 177 -4.62 18.69 4.82
CA THR A 177 -6.08 18.78 4.72
C THR A 177 -6.47 20.22 4.52
#